data_6dcc7b01bf3628601584b1f5b1472af5
#
_entry.id   6dcc7b01bf3628601584b1f5b1472af5
#
_cell.length_a   1.000
_cell.length_b   1.000
_cell.length_c   1.000
_cell.angle_alpha   90.00
_cell.angle_beta   90.00
_cell.angle_gamma   90.00
#
_symmetry.space_group_name_H-M   'P 1'
#
loop_
_entity.id
_entity.type
_entity.pdbx_description
1 polymer ?
#
loop_
_entity_poly.entity_id
_entity_poly.type
_entity_poly.pdbx_seq_one_letter_code
_entity_poly.pdbx_strand_id
1 'polypeptide(L)'
;DRLNERVTWSELARKLGVNPGTISHFRNNGIELSFQSLLNLSRFLYKDKYVHVMSKWCLNLRLPKNLKCSLEFLSSNLKLDELEELIQIIEEQYDSRELKNWTEIYKIMLARQRNKDNLDFIEDLRRFSPKTVETKILALIMELYYFYSIKDYTTMLKKSDELAHNFTVIKDDFIRSSFEARLYEIVAYTTLYNLVDYQSAREYTNKIISKKICAVFTLSAYYIVGMSFLFEDYDKCLHYLKIYEKLLQEYNFTDYLEVLHNQHIPFINNIWGKTTSSEEINDISEKAHFEAKYGDKKRAIEFLNNIEETPFRLYYRGIAENDPTLLLKSLVKFIKQGNKFYAKLPYDILAKNEKLSDIAHLLYYD
;
A
#
# COMPACT_ATOMS: atom_id res chain seq x y z
N ASP A 1 18.45 18.38 22.05
CA ASP A 1 19.56 19.26 21.61
C ASP A 1 19.31 20.04 20.31
N ARG A 2 18.35 19.66 19.45
CA ARG A 2 17.97 20.47 18.26
C ARG A 2 16.99 21.59 18.57
N LEU A 3 16.42 21.66 19.77
CA LEU A 3 15.53 22.74 20.20
C LEU A 3 16.28 24.03 20.62
N ASN A 4 17.61 23.97 20.81
CA ASN A 4 18.36 25.10 21.34
C ASN A 4 18.55 26.27 20.38
N GLU A 5 18.15 26.15 19.11
CA GLU A 5 18.55 27.20 18.19
C GLU A 5 17.46 28.18 17.72
N ARG A 6 16.14 27.96 17.86
CA ARG A 6 15.17 28.98 17.36
C ARG A 6 13.67 28.77 17.67
N VAL A 7 13.25 27.82 18.53
CA VAL A 7 11.81 27.65 18.80
C VAL A 7 11.54 27.76 20.30
N THR A 8 10.73 28.73 20.71
CA THR A 8 10.28 28.83 22.09
C THR A 8 9.28 27.73 22.44
N TRP A 9 9.21 27.37 23.72
CA TRP A 9 8.25 26.36 24.20
C TRP A 9 6.80 26.75 23.91
N SER A 10 6.48 28.05 23.93
CA SER A 10 5.16 28.57 23.57
C SER A 10 4.84 28.40 22.09
N GLU A 11 5.84 28.60 21.20
CA GLU A 11 5.68 28.33 19.77
C GLU A 11 5.54 26.84 19.50
N LEU A 12 6.28 26.00 20.22
CA LEU A 12 6.14 24.54 20.13
C LEU A 12 4.73 24.12 20.53
N ALA A 13 4.22 24.59 21.67
CA ALA A 13 2.86 24.32 22.12
C ALA A 13 1.82 24.68 21.05
N ARG A 14 1.94 25.87 20.45
CA ARG A 14 1.07 26.33 19.35
C ARG A 14 1.16 25.42 18.13
N LYS A 15 2.37 25.02 17.72
CA LYS A 15 2.57 24.10 16.56
C LYS A 15 2.02 22.71 16.82
N LEU A 16 2.07 22.24 18.06
CA LEU A 16 1.53 20.93 18.46
C LEU A 16 0.02 20.97 18.76
N GLY A 17 -0.59 22.16 18.77
CA GLY A 17 -2.01 22.31 19.12
C GLY A 17 -2.33 21.99 20.59
N VAL A 18 -1.37 22.18 21.51
CA VAL A 18 -1.51 21.89 22.93
C VAL A 18 -1.37 23.15 23.79
N ASN A 19 -1.92 23.11 25.00
CA ASN A 19 -1.74 24.19 25.96
C ASN A 19 -0.24 24.28 26.39
N PRO A 20 0.34 25.50 26.54
CA PRO A 20 1.71 25.67 27.04
C PRO A 20 1.98 24.95 28.35
N GLY A 21 0.99 24.86 29.25
CA GLY A 21 1.07 24.10 30.50
C GLY A 21 1.30 22.61 30.26
N THR A 22 0.73 22.01 29.21
CA THR A 22 0.95 20.61 28.84
C THR A 22 2.40 20.35 28.47
N ILE A 23 3.04 21.26 27.73
CA ILE A 23 4.47 21.17 27.40
C ILE A 23 5.34 21.32 28.64
N SER A 24 4.97 22.25 29.55
CA SER A 24 5.67 22.41 30.81
C SER A 24 5.61 21.16 31.70
N HIS A 25 4.45 20.50 31.78
CA HIS A 25 4.28 19.24 32.52
C HIS A 25 5.06 18.10 31.88
N PHE A 26 5.06 17.99 30.56
CA PHE A 26 5.88 17.02 29.84
C PHE A 26 7.37 17.20 30.16
N ARG A 27 7.86 18.45 30.07
CA ARG A 27 9.26 18.76 30.29
C ARG A 27 9.70 18.56 31.74
N ASN A 28 8.91 19.09 32.69
CA ASN A 28 9.35 19.19 34.09
C ASN A 28 8.94 17.98 34.93
N ASN A 29 7.83 17.33 34.59
CA ASN A 29 7.22 16.28 35.41
C ASN A 29 7.22 14.93 34.69
N GLY A 30 7.71 14.84 33.45
CA GLY A 30 7.72 13.59 32.66
C GLY A 30 6.30 13.09 32.30
N ILE A 31 5.28 13.95 32.35
CA ILE A 31 3.92 13.56 31.99
C ILE A 31 3.85 13.32 30.48
N GLU A 32 3.46 12.12 30.10
CA GLU A 32 3.40 11.67 28.71
C GLU A 32 2.37 12.49 27.91
N LEU A 33 2.79 13.00 26.74
CA LEU A 33 1.91 13.70 25.80
C LEU A 33 0.96 12.70 25.10
N SER A 34 -0.13 13.22 24.53
CA SER A 34 -0.97 12.40 23.66
C SER A 34 -0.18 11.88 22.45
N PHE A 35 -0.54 10.72 21.93
CA PHE A 35 0.12 10.12 20.76
C PHE A 35 0.16 11.10 19.57
N GLN A 36 -0.94 11.79 19.29
CA GLN A 36 -1.00 12.78 18.20
C GLN A 36 -0.02 13.94 18.41
N SER A 37 0.15 14.41 19.65
CA SER A 37 1.11 15.45 19.96
C SER A 37 2.55 14.97 19.80
N LEU A 38 2.86 13.74 20.21
CA LEU A 38 4.15 13.10 20.01
C LEU A 38 4.46 12.89 18.52
N LEU A 39 3.47 12.45 17.74
CA LEU A 39 3.60 12.30 16.30
C LEU A 39 3.86 13.64 15.59
N ASN A 40 3.14 14.69 15.96
CA ASN A 40 3.36 16.05 15.44
C ASN A 40 4.75 16.58 15.84
N LEU A 41 5.17 16.33 17.07
CA LEU A 41 6.50 16.68 17.56
C LEU A 41 7.60 15.94 16.77
N SER A 42 7.45 14.65 16.57
CA SER A 42 8.43 13.85 15.81
C SER A 42 8.55 14.35 14.36
N ARG A 43 7.45 14.64 13.70
CA ARG A 43 7.42 15.21 12.35
C ARG A 43 8.10 16.58 12.29
N PHE A 44 7.84 17.43 13.27
CA PHE A 44 8.42 18.77 13.33
C PHE A 44 9.95 18.72 13.53
N LEU A 45 10.43 17.87 14.46
CA LEU A 45 11.85 17.81 14.83
C LEU A 45 12.70 16.98 13.85
N TYR A 46 12.14 15.90 13.30
CA TYR A 46 12.91 14.89 12.58
C TYR A 46 12.53 14.75 11.10
N LYS A 47 11.54 15.52 10.64
CA LYS A 47 11.11 15.58 9.23
C LYS A 47 10.98 14.17 8.60
N ASP A 48 11.83 13.86 7.61
CA ASP A 48 11.94 12.59 6.90
C ASP A 48 12.24 11.38 7.81
N LYS A 49 12.95 11.60 8.93
CA LYS A 49 13.31 10.56 9.91
C LYS A 49 12.25 10.31 10.98
N TYR A 50 11.11 10.99 10.93
CA TYR A 50 10.11 10.92 12.00
C TYR A 50 9.57 9.51 12.26
N VAL A 51 9.43 8.68 11.22
CA VAL A 51 8.93 7.30 11.37
C VAL A 51 9.89 6.48 12.22
N HIS A 52 11.20 6.53 11.92
CA HIS A 52 12.21 5.82 12.69
C HIS A 52 12.28 6.26 14.15
N VAL A 53 12.23 7.58 14.39
CA VAL A 53 12.27 8.12 15.75
C VAL A 53 10.99 7.77 16.52
N MET A 54 9.83 7.95 15.89
CA MET A 54 8.55 7.65 16.52
C MET A 54 8.39 6.16 16.83
N SER A 55 8.92 5.26 15.99
CA SER A 55 8.92 3.81 16.26
C SER A 55 9.65 3.49 17.56
N LYS A 56 10.81 4.11 17.79
CA LYS A 56 11.55 3.96 19.06
C LYS A 56 10.81 4.60 20.25
N TRP A 57 10.13 5.71 20.05
CA TRP A 57 9.33 6.31 21.10
C TRP A 57 8.15 5.41 21.49
N CYS A 58 7.50 4.76 20.51
CA CYS A 58 6.41 3.82 20.77
C CYS A 58 6.74 2.75 21.80
N LEU A 59 7.99 2.24 21.82
CA LEU A 59 8.44 1.24 22.77
C LEU A 59 8.60 1.78 24.22
N ASN A 60 8.65 3.10 24.37
CA ASN A 60 8.83 3.76 25.66
C ASN A 60 7.56 4.41 26.24
N LEU A 61 6.46 4.40 25.49
CA LEU A 61 5.17 4.95 25.96
C LEU A 61 4.55 4.02 27.00
N ARG A 62 3.75 4.60 27.91
CA ARG A 62 3.18 3.88 29.05
C ARG A 62 1.67 4.05 29.18
N LEU A 63 1.09 5.15 28.65
CA LEU A 63 -0.36 5.37 28.75
C LEU A 63 -1.09 4.36 27.86
N PRO A 64 -2.10 3.64 28.36
CA PRO A 64 -2.85 2.63 27.59
C PRO A 64 -3.39 3.16 26.25
N LYS A 65 -3.84 4.41 26.22
CA LYS A 65 -4.29 5.08 25.00
C LYS A 65 -3.15 5.21 23.98
N ASN A 66 -1.97 5.61 24.42
CA ASN A 66 -0.81 5.77 23.54
C ASN A 66 -0.26 4.42 23.07
N LEU A 67 -0.30 3.38 23.92
CA LEU A 67 0.09 2.02 23.52
C LEU A 67 -0.78 1.47 22.39
N LYS A 68 -2.10 1.69 22.44
CA LYS A 68 -3.00 1.33 21.33
C LYS A 68 -2.65 2.05 20.03
N CYS A 69 -2.40 3.34 20.09
CA CYS A 69 -1.93 4.12 18.94
C CYS A 69 -0.56 3.65 18.45
N SER A 70 0.35 3.24 19.36
CA SER A 70 1.66 2.72 19.01
C SER A 70 1.59 1.40 18.24
N LEU A 71 0.72 0.47 18.64
CA LEU A 71 0.46 -0.76 17.89
C LEU A 71 0.02 -0.44 16.45
N GLU A 72 -0.94 0.46 16.28
CA GLU A 72 -1.40 0.87 14.95
C GLU A 72 -0.31 1.59 14.15
N PHE A 73 0.43 2.50 14.77
CA PHE A 73 1.51 3.23 14.09
C PHE A 73 2.60 2.29 13.57
N LEU A 74 3.05 1.36 14.40
CA LEU A 74 4.08 0.40 14.02
C LEU A 74 3.60 -0.53 12.91
N SER A 75 2.38 -1.06 13.02
CA SER A 75 1.75 -1.88 11.98
C SER A 75 1.57 -1.13 10.67
N SER A 76 1.03 0.09 10.70
CA SER A 76 0.75 0.88 9.50
C SER A 76 2.00 1.41 8.79
N ASN A 77 3.14 1.51 9.50
CA ASN A 77 4.43 1.88 8.92
C ASN A 77 5.36 0.67 8.68
N LEU A 78 4.85 -0.57 8.77
CA LEU A 78 5.59 -1.82 8.55
C LEU A 78 6.85 -1.95 9.44
N LYS A 79 6.78 -1.42 10.66
CA LYS A 79 7.81 -1.59 11.69
C LYS A 79 7.52 -2.87 12.49
N LEU A 80 7.73 -4.01 11.82
CA LEU A 80 7.20 -5.29 12.29
C LEU A 80 7.97 -5.83 13.50
N ASP A 81 9.27 -5.57 13.58
CA ASP A 81 10.09 -6.01 14.71
C ASP A 81 9.78 -5.18 15.97
N GLU A 82 9.65 -3.85 15.81
CA GLU A 82 9.22 -2.98 16.90
C GLU A 82 7.75 -3.25 17.30
N LEU A 83 6.91 -3.67 16.37
CA LEU A 83 5.54 -4.09 16.70
C LEU A 83 5.53 -5.35 17.58
N GLU A 84 6.34 -6.35 17.24
CA GLU A 84 6.46 -7.58 18.02
C GLU A 84 7.01 -7.28 19.42
N GLU A 85 8.06 -6.47 19.51
CA GLU A 85 8.65 -6.03 20.79
C GLU A 85 7.61 -5.30 21.65
N LEU A 86 6.84 -4.37 21.07
CA LEU A 86 5.78 -3.66 21.81
C LEU A 86 4.69 -4.60 22.30
N ILE A 87 4.30 -5.60 21.51
CA ILE A 87 3.32 -6.61 21.92
C ILE A 87 3.84 -7.36 23.16
N GLN A 88 5.10 -7.79 23.17
CA GLN A 88 5.72 -8.47 24.31
C GLN A 88 5.75 -7.57 25.55
N ILE A 89 6.20 -6.32 25.43
CA ILE A 89 6.19 -5.34 26.53
C ILE A 89 4.78 -5.19 27.13
N ILE A 90 3.75 -5.08 26.29
CA ILE A 90 2.39 -4.92 26.79
C ILE A 90 1.93 -6.19 27.54
N GLU A 91 2.21 -7.37 27.03
CA GLU A 91 1.81 -8.63 27.66
C GLU A 91 2.50 -8.89 29.00
N GLU A 92 3.76 -8.51 29.12
CA GLU A 92 4.56 -8.70 30.33
C GLU A 92 4.24 -7.65 31.42
N GLN A 93 3.97 -6.40 31.02
CA GLN A 93 3.93 -5.29 31.99
C GLN A 93 2.51 -4.80 32.31
N TYR A 94 1.49 -5.21 31.57
CA TYR A 94 0.12 -4.69 31.73
C TYR A 94 -0.91 -5.81 31.93
N ASP A 95 -1.58 -5.80 33.07
CA ASP A 95 -2.71 -6.70 33.33
C ASP A 95 -4.06 -6.06 32.95
N SER A 96 -4.18 -5.60 31.70
CA SER A 96 -5.36 -4.98 31.14
C SER A 96 -6.02 -5.88 30.10
N ARG A 97 -7.27 -6.30 30.36
CA ARG A 97 -8.05 -7.11 29.40
C ARG A 97 -8.23 -6.39 28.05
N GLU A 98 -8.34 -5.09 28.07
CA GLU A 98 -8.46 -4.29 26.87
C GLU A 98 -7.15 -4.31 26.06
N LEU A 99 -5.99 -4.04 26.69
CA LEU A 99 -4.70 -4.08 26.01
C LEU A 99 -4.37 -5.49 25.48
N LYS A 100 -4.69 -6.54 26.26
CA LYS A 100 -4.56 -7.95 25.80
C LYS A 100 -5.38 -8.21 24.53
N ASN A 101 -6.58 -7.65 24.41
CA ASN A 101 -7.41 -7.81 23.21
C ASN A 101 -6.80 -7.02 22.01
N TRP A 102 -6.16 -5.88 22.26
CA TRP A 102 -5.43 -5.15 21.23
C TRP A 102 -4.17 -5.91 20.79
N THR A 103 -3.37 -6.47 21.70
CA THR A 103 -2.19 -7.27 21.32
C THR A 103 -2.59 -8.51 20.55
N GLU A 104 -3.69 -9.18 20.91
CA GLU A 104 -4.21 -10.36 20.21
C GLU A 104 -4.50 -10.06 18.72
N ILE A 105 -5.25 -9.00 18.41
CA ILE A 105 -5.55 -8.68 17.01
C ILE A 105 -4.31 -8.20 16.24
N TYR A 106 -3.37 -7.50 16.92
CA TYR A 106 -2.11 -7.09 16.25
C TYR A 106 -1.12 -8.25 16.06
N LYS A 107 -1.18 -9.33 16.82
CA LYS A 107 -0.49 -10.60 16.53
C LYS A 107 -1.00 -11.21 15.21
N ILE A 108 -2.31 -11.26 15.03
CA ILE A 108 -2.92 -11.76 13.80
C ILE A 108 -2.52 -10.86 12.62
N MET A 109 -2.55 -9.54 12.80
CA MET A 109 -2.10 -8.58 11.77
C MET A 109 -0.62 -8.77 11.43
N LEU A 110 0.25 -8.93 12.43
CA LEU A 110 1.69 -9.14 12.27
C LEU A 110 1.97 -10.43 11.48
N ALA A 111 1.31 -11.54 11.83
CA ALA A 111 1.44 -12.79 11.11
C ALA A 111 1.07 -12.63 9.63
N ARG A 112 -0.05 -11.95 9.34
CA ARG A 112 -0.43 -11.62 7.97
C ARG A 112 0.57 -10.72 7.26
N GLN A 113 1.10 -9.69 7.93
CA GLN A 113 2.04 -8.74 7.31
C GLN A 113 3.39 -9.39 6.99
N ARG A 114 3.84 -10.36 7.79
CA ARG A 114 5.06 -11.14 7.55
C ARG A 114 4.91 -12.16 6.43
N ASN A 115 3.72 -12.72 6.26
CA ASN A 115 3.42 -13.71 5.22
C ASN A 115 2.08 -13.40 4.54
N LYS A 116 2.13 -12.54 3.52
CA LYS A 116 0.93 -12.04 2.82
C LYS A 116 0.20 -13.14 2.02
N ASP A 117 0.89 -14.18 1.63
CA ASP A 117 0.33 -15.29 0.83
C ASP A 117 -0.34 -16.36 1.71
N ASN A 118 -0.02 -16.37 3.01
CA ASN A 118 -0.66 -17.28 3.96
C ASN A 118 -2.03 -16.73 4.39
N LEU A 119 -3.06 -17.52 4.15
CA LEU A 119 -4.44 -17.21 4.54
C LEU A 119 -4.83 -17.75 5.92
N ASP A 120 -3.95 -18.42 6.64
CA ASP A 120 -4.24 -19.05 7.94
C ASP A 120 -4.66 -18.02 8.99
N PHE A 121 -4.25 -16.75 8.84
CA PHE A 121 -4.68 -15.66 9.73
C PHE A 121 -6.21 -15.54 9.84
N ILE A 122 -6.99 -16.04 8.85
CA ILE A 122 -8.46 -15.99 8.89
C ILE A 122 -9.03 -16.92 9.96
N GLU A 123 -8.39 -18.06 10.24
CA GLU A 123 -8.82 -18.97 11.30
C GLU A 123 -8.63 -18.34 12.68
N ASP A 124 -7.51 -17.65 12.89
CA ASP A 124 -7.25 -16.90 14.12
C ASP A 124 -8.22 -15.72 14.25
N LEU A 125 -8.50 -15.02 13.15
CA LEU A 125 -9.45 -13.92 13.11
C LEU A 125 -10.88 -14.39 13.45
N ARG A 126 -11.30 -15.57 12.98
CA ARG A 126 -12.61 -16.17 13.33
C ARG A 126 -12.73 -16.54 14.80
N ARG A 127 -11.62 -16.91 15.45
CA ARG A 127 -11.58 -17.20 16.90
C ARG A 127 -11.47 -15.95 17.75
N PHE A 128 -11.01 -14.85 17.16
CA PHE A 128 -10.84 -13.57 17.85
C PHE A 128 -12.19 -13.01 18.30
N SER A 129 -12.26 -12.59 19.57
CA SER A 129 -13.45 -11.96 20.16
C SER A 129 -13.18 -10.50 20.48
N PRO A 130 -13.60 -9.54 19.63
CA PRO A 130 -13.35 -8.12 19.86
C PRO A 130 -14.04 -7.62 21.12
N LYS A 131 -13.33 -6.80 21.93
CA LYS A 131 -13.85 -6.23 23.19
C LYS A 131 -14.13 -4.74 23.10
N THR A 132 -13.59 -4.07 22.09
CA THR A 132 -13.81 -2.65 21.83
C THR A 132 -14.34 -2.43 20.41
N VAL A 133 -14.88 -1.25 20.16
CA VAL A 133 -15.36 -0.87 18.83
C VAL A 133 -14.19 -0.85 17.83
N GLU A 134 -13.03 -0.36 18.26
CA GLU A 134 -11.84 -0.27 17.43
C GLU A 134 -11.33 -1.66 17.02
N THR A 135 -11.23 -2.61 17.97
CA THR A 135 -10.78 -3.98 17.64
C THR A 135 -11.79 -4.72 16.77
N LYS A 136 -13.10 -4.42 16.91
CA LYS A 136 -14.14 -4.94 16.00
C LYS A 136 -13.97 -4.38 14.58
N ILE A 137 -13.75 -3.07 14.43
CA ILE A 137 -13.55 -2.44 13.13
C ILE A 137 -12.26 -2.95 12.48
N LEU A 138 -11.16 -3.10 13.24
CA LEU A 138 -9.92 -3.65 12.72
C LEU A 138 -10.08 -5.10 12.23
N ALA A 139 -10.84 -5.92 12.97
CA ALA A 139 -11.17 -7.28 12.54
C ALA A 139 -11.94 -7.30 11.22
N LEU A 140 -12.91 -6.39 11.03
CA LEU A 140 -13.63 -6.24 9.76
C LEU A 140 -12.72 -5.79 8.62
N ILE A 141 -11.77 -4.88 8.87
CA ILE A 141 -10.75 -4.51 7.87
C ILE A 141 -9.90 -5.73 7.47
N MET A 142 -9.52 -6.56 8.43
CA MET A 142 -8.76 -7.79 8.13
C MET A 142 -9.58 -8.80 7.33
N GLU A 143 -10.89 -8.89 7.54
CA GLU A 143 -11.78 -9.68 6.67
C GLU A 143 -11.76 -9.14 5.22
N LEU A 144 -11.70 -7.82 5.01
CA LEU A 144 -11.57 -7.27 3.65
C LEU A 144 -10.27 -7.71 2.99
N TYR A 145 -9.15 -7.74 3.73
CA TYR A 145 -7.89 -8.26 3.20
C TYR A 145 -7.99 -9.75 2.83
N TYR A 146 -8.74 -10.55 3.57
CA TYR A 146 -9.01 -11.94 3.22
C TYR A 146 -9.83 -12.04 1.93
N PHE A 147 -10.96 -11.33 1.81
CA PHE A 147 -11.77 -11.34 0.58
C PHE A 147 -10.98 -10.87 -0.63
N TYR A 148 -10.13 -9.87 -0.47
CA TYR A 148 -9.21 -9.44 -1.53
C TYR A 148 -8.27 -10.58 -1.95
N SER A 149 -7.66 -11.28 -0.99
CA SER A 149 -6.71 -12.36 -1.27
C SER A 149 -7.35 -13.56 -1.99
N ILE A 150 -8.59 -13.89 -1.67
CA ILE A 150 -9.37 -14.95 -2.36
C ILE A 150 -10.10 -14.45 -3.63
N LYS A 151 -9.91 -13.17 -3.98
CA LYS A 151 -10.49 -12.52 -5.17
C LYS A 151 -12.03 -12.41 -5.16
N ASP A 152 -12.65 -12.45 -4.00
CA ASP A 152 -14.08 -12.14 -3.82
C ASP A 152 -14.27 -10.62 -3.65
N TYR A 153 -14.05 -9.91 -4.74
CA TYR A 153 -14.13 -8.44 -4.76
C TYR A 153 -15.54 -7.91 -4.54
N THR A 154 -16.55 -8.67 -4.95
CA THR A 154 -17.97 -8.30 -4.76
C THR A 154 -18.31 -8.25 -3.26
N THR A 155 -18.01 -9.31 -2.52
CA THR A 155 -18.23 -9.33 -1.08
C THR A 155 -17.35 -8.30 -0.37
N MET A 156 -16.10 -8.14 -0.79
CA MET A 156 -15.18 -7.16 -0.23
C MET A 156 -15.75 -5.74 -0.35
N LEU A 157 -16.17 -5.31 -1.54
CA LEU A 157 -16.70 -3.97 -1.77
C LEU A 157 -18.00 -3.72 -1.01
N LYS A 158 -18.94 -4.67 -1.01
CA LYS A 158 -20.16 -4.55 -0.23
C LYS A 158 -19.86 -4.34 1.25
N LYS A 159 -18.97 -5.16 1.82
CA LYS A 159 -18.56 -5.02 3.24
C LYS A 159 -17.79 -3.72 3.50
N SER A 160 -17.00 -3.23 2.54
CA SER A 160 -16.28 -1.97 2.68
C SER A 160 -17.23 -0.78 2.76
N ASP A 161 -18.31 -0.76 1.99
CA ASP A 161 -19.33 0.29 2.04
C ASP A 161 -20.07 0.28 3.39
N GLU A 162 -20.45 -0.90 3.88
CA GLU A 162 -21.05 -1.06 5.21
C GLU A 162 -20.12 -0.57 6.32
N LEU A 163 -18.82 -0.87 6.21
CA LEU A 163 -17.82 -0.48 7.19
C LEU A 163 -17.53 1.03 7.20
N ALA A 164 -17.57 1.69 6.04
CA ALA A 164 -17.28 3.12 5.91
C ALA A 164 -18.14 4.01 6.82
N HIS A 165 -19.35 3.60 7.12
CA HIS A 165 -20.25 4.31 8.03
C HIS A 165 -19.91 4.15 9.52
N ASN A 166 -19.08 3.18 9.88
CA ASN A 166 -18.80 2.82 11.26
C ASN A 166 -17.62 3.58 11.90
N PHE A 167 -16.80 4.31 11.12
CA PHE A 167 -15.61 4.98 11.65
C PHE A 167 -15.92 6.14 12.60
N THR A 168 -17.07 6.78 12.47
CA THR A 168 -17.48 7.94 13.31
C THR A 168 -17.57 7.60 14.79
N VAL A 169 -17.75 6.34 15.17
CA VAL A 169 -17.80 5.90 16.56
C VAL A 169 -16.43 5.82 17.24
N ILE A 170 -15.33 5.81 16.46
CA ILE A 170 -13.96 5.80 16.98
C ILE A 170 -13.61 7.20 17.46
N LYS A 171 -13.34 7.35 18.77
CA LYS A 171 -13.07 8.64 19.39
C LYS A 171 -11.64 9.13 19.17
N ASP A 172 -10.69 8.22 19.03
CA ASP A 172 -9.29 8.58 18.78
C ASP A 172 -9.08 8.94 17.31
N ASP A 173 -8.70 10.17 17.04
CA ASP A 173 -8.56 10.70 15.67
C ASP A 173 -7.45 10.00 14.87
N PHE A 174 -6.35 9.59 15.55
CA PHE A 174 -5.26 8.89 14.87
C PHE A 174 -5.72 7.49 14.45
N ILE A 175 -6.32 6.72 15.38
CA ILE A 175 -6.84 5.37 15.11
C ILE A 175 -7.91 5.42 14.01
N ARG A 176 -8.89 6.34 14.15
CA ARG A 176 -9.95 6.51 13.15
C ARG A 176 -9.37 6.77 11.76
N SER A 177 -8.49 7.75 11.67
CA SER A 177 -7.90 8.14 10.40
C SER A 177 -7.02 7.03 9.79
N SER A 178 -6.30 6.27 10.61
CA SER A 178 -5.48 5.16 10.15
C SER A 178 -6.33 4.00 9.62
N PHE A 179 -7.41 3.66 10.31
CA PHE A 179 -8.33 2.61 9.86
C PHE A 179 -9.07 2.99 8.57
N GLU A 180 -9.48 4.26 8.46
CA GLU A 180 -10.03 4.78 7.20
C GLU A 180 -9.02 4.69 6.06
N ALA A 181 -7.74 4.99 6.31
CA ALA A 181 -6.70 4.88 5.29
C ALA A 181 -6.47 3.42 4.84
N ARG A 182 -6.52 2.45 5.75
CA ARG A 182 -6.49 1.02 5.42
C ARG A 182 -7.64 0.62 4.51
N LEU A 183 -8.85 1.08 4.83
CA LEU A 183 -10.02 0.83 3.99
C LEU A 183 -9.86 1.46 2.61
N TYR A 184 -9.50 2.73 2.55
CA TYR A 184 -9.36 3.43 1.27
C TYR A 184 -8.26 2.84 0.40
N GLU A 185 -7.16 2.36 0.99
CA GLU A 185 -6.09 1.70 0.26
C GLU A 185 -6.57 0.44 -0.46
N ILE A 186 -7.22 -0.48 0.27
CA ILE A 186 -7.68 -1.73 -0.34
C ILE A 186 -8.78 -1.51 -1.38
N VAL A 187 -9.68 -0.53 -1.15
CA VAL A 187 -10.71 -0.16 -2.12
C VAL A 187 -10.07 0.47 -3.36
N ALA A 188 -9.09 1.37 -3.19
CA ALA A 188 -8.38 1.97 -4.32
C ALA A 188 -7.64 0.93 -5.19
N TYR A 189 -6.99 -0.05 -4.56
CA TYR A 189 -6.39 -1.18 -5.28
C TYR A 189 -7.43 -1.98 -6.07
N THR A 190 -8.53 -2.33 -5.42
CA THR A 190 -9.58 -3.13 -6.05
C THR A 190 -10.24 -2.39 -7.21
N THR A 191 -10.57 -1.12 -7.03
CA THR A 191 -11.18 -0.31 -8.09
C THR A 191 -10.24 -0.14 -9.29
N LEU A 192 -8.93 0.05 -9.06
CA LEU A 192 -7.97 0.16 -10.15
C LEU A 192 -7.73 -1.18 -10.85
N TYR A 193 -7.28 -2.18 -10.11
CA TYR A 193 -6.72 -3.40 -10.73
C TYR A 193 -7.75 -4.45 -11.10
N ASN A 194 -8.89 -4.47 -10.38
CA ASN A 194 -9.91 -5.50 -10.58
C ASN A 194 -11.15 -4.99 -11.32
N LEU A 195 -11.58 -3.75 -11.06
CA LEU A 195 -12.76 -3.16 -11.70
C LEU A 195 -12.42 -2.23 -12.87
N VAL A 196 -11.15 -1.76 -12.97
CA VAL A 196 -10.69 -0.80 -13.98
C VAL A 196 -11.46 0.53 -13.90
N ASP A 197 -11.90 0.88 -12.68
CA ASP A 197 -12.53 2.17 -12.37
C ASP A 197 -11.48 3.18 -11.92
N TYR A 198 -10.92 3.90 -12.88
CA TYR A 198 -9.86 4.87 -12.64
C TYR A 198 -10.30 6.04 -11.77
N GLN A 199 -11.56 6.48 -11.94
CA GLN A 199 -12.08 7.63 -11.20
C GLN A 199 -12.21 7.31 -9.71
N SER A 200 -12.88 6.22 -9.36
CA SER A 200 -13.03 5.80 -7.97
C SER A 200 -11.66 5.52 -7.32
N ALA A 201 -10.72 4.89 -8.05
CA ALA A 201 -9.36 4.69 -7.54
C ALA A 201 -8.67 6.02 -7.17
N ARG A 202 -8.78 7.06 -8.03
CA ARG A 202 -8.25 8.41 -7.77
C ARG A 202 -8.95 9.09 -6.60
N GLU A 203 -10.25 8.95 -6.45
CA GLU A 203 -11.01 9.52 -5.34
C GLU A 203 -10.57 8.94 -3.99
N TYR A 204 -10.43 7.61 -3.89
CA TYR A 204 -9.96 6.95 -2.67
C TYR A 204 -8.50 7.30 -2.34
N THR A 205 -7.62 7.34 -3.34
CA THR A 205 -6.24 7.77 -3.13
C THR A 205 -6.13 9.22 -2.66
N ASN A 206 -6.95 10.13 -3.18
CA ASN A 206 -7.00 11.52 -2.73
C ASN A 206 -7.45 11.64 -1.26
N LYS A 207 -8.37 10.80 -0.80
CA LYS A 207 -8.74 10.72 0.62
C LYS A 207 -7.56 10.32 1.51
N ILE A 208 -6.71 9.39 1.06
CA ILE A 208 -5.49 8.98 1.78
C ILE A 208 -4.48 10.13 1.81
N ILE A 209 -4.17 10.72 0.65
CA ILE A 209 -3.18 11.80 0.51
C ILE A 209 -3.54 13.00 1.38
N SER A 210 -4.82 13.38 1.42
CA SER A 210 -5.30 14.51 2.22
C SER A 210 -5.10 14.31 3.73
N LYS A 211 -5.16 13.07 4.22
CA LYS A 211 -5.05 12.74 5.65
C LYS A 211 -3.61 12.71 6.18
N LYS A 212 -2.61 12.44 5.35
CA LYS A 212 -1.17 12.37 5.69
C LYS A 212 -0.87 11.54 6.95
N ILE A 213 -1.48 10.36 7.08
CA ILE A 213 -1.45 9.60 8.34
C ILE A 213 -0.14 8.88 8.53
N CYS A 214 0.29 8.07 7.54
CA CYS A 214 1.56 7.38 7.56
C CYS A 214 2.24 7.38 6.19
N ALA A 215 3.52 7.08 6.19
CA ALA A 215 4.35 7.05 4.98
C ALA A 215 3.85 6.00 3.99
N VAL A 216 3.57 4.78 4.47
CA VAL A 216 3.22 3.63 3.62
C VAL A 216 1.93 3.86 2.85
N PHE A 217 0.85 4.34 3.51
CA PHE A 217 -0.41 4.64 2.81
C PHE A 217 -0.26 5.79 1.81
N THR A 218 0.56 6.79 2.13
CA THR A 218 0.83 7.91 1.21
C THR A 218 1.59 7.43 -0.02
N LEU A 219 2.60 6.56 0.16
CA LEU A 219 3.33 5.92 -0.93
C LEU A 219 2.38 5.11 -1.82
N SER A 220 1.61 4.21 -1.22
CA SER A 220 0.63 3.39 -1.93
C SER A 220 -0.35 4.24 -2.75
N ALA A 221 -0.85 5.33 -2.17
CA ALA A 221 -1.78 6.23 -2.85
C ALA A 221 -1.13 6.92 -4.06
N TYR A 222 0.09 7.44 -3.95
CA TYR A 222 0.78 8.06 -5.10
C TYR A 222 1.12 7.05 -6.19
N TYR A 223 1.46 5.82 -5.83
CA TYR A 223 1.66 4.75 -6.80
C TYR A 223 0.36 4.41 -7.54
N ILE A 224 -0.75 4.18 -6.82
CA ILE A 224 -2.05 3.85 -7.41
C ILE A 224 -2.55 4.97 -8.32
N VAL A 225 -2.49 6.24 -7.87
CA VAL A 225 -2.94 7.35 -8.71
C VAL A 225 -2.06 7.51 -9.95
N GLY A 226 -0.75 7.31 -9.85
CA GLY A 226 0.15 7.30 -11.00
C GLY A 226 -0.25 6.21 -11.99
N MET A 227 -0.38 4.97 -11.51
CA MET A 227 -0.77 3.83 -12.35
C MET A 227 -2.16 3.99 -12.96
N SER A 228 -3.09 4.70 -12.32
CA SER A 228 -4.42 4.96 -12.89
C SER A 228 -4.38 5.78 -14.19
N PHE A 229 -3.27 6.45 -14.49
CA PHE A 229 -3.03 7.16 -15.74
C PHE A 229 -2.23 6.36 -16.77
N LEU A 230 -1.82 5.13 -16.47
CA LEU A 230 -0.96 4.32 -17.35
C LEU A 230 -1.46 4.25 -18.79
N PHE A 231 -2.75 4.10 -19.01
CA PHE A 231 -3.36 3.96 -20.34
C PHE A 231 -4.04 5.23 -20.85
N GLU A 232 -4.00 6.33 -20.09
CA GLU A 232 -4.69 7.58 -20.41
C GLU A 232 -3.75 8.76 -20.67
N ASP A 233 -2.69 8.91 -19.83
CA ASP A 233 -1.86 10.12 -19.85
C ASP A 233 -0.46 9.81 -19.29
N TYR A 234 0.53 9.72 -20.19
CA TYR A 234 1.91 9.42 -19.85
C TYR A 234 2.52 10.42 -18.87
N ASP A 235 2.29 11.71 -19.11
CA ASP A 235 2.92 12.77 -18.31
C ASP A 235 2.34 12.80 -16.89
N LYS A 236 1.05 12.60 -16.74
CA LYS A 236 0.42 12.46 -15.41
C LYS A 236 0.87 11.19 -14.71
N CYS A 237 0.97 10.05 -15.42
CA CYS A 237 1.48 8.82 -14.85
C CYS A 237 2.86 9.07 -14.24
N LEU A 238 3.81 9.61 -15.01
CA LEU A 238 5.16 9.90 -14.53
C LEU A 238 5.21 11.00 -13.46
N HIS A 239 4.34 12.01 -13.55
CA HIS A 239 4.28 13.05 -12.52
C HIS A 239 4.03 12.48 -11.12
N TYR A 240 3.01 11.63 -10.99
CA TYR A 240 2.69 11.00 -9.70
C TYR A 240 3.74 9.99 -9.26
N LEU A 241 4.34 9.24 -10.20
CA LEU A 241 5.43 8.33 -9.88
C LEU A 241 6.72 9.05 -9.46
N LYS A 242 7.00 10.26 -9.95
CA LYS A 242 8.09 11.11 -9.42
C LYS A 242 7.84 11.56 -7.99
N ILE A 243 6.58 11.82 -7.61
CA ILE A 243 6.26 12.12 -6.21
C ILE A 243 6.45 10.86 -5.36
N TYR A 244 6.01 9.70 -5.86
CA TYR A 244 6.23 8.40 -5.22
C TYR A 244 7.72 8.12 -5.01
N GLU A 245 8.54 8.30 -6.06
CA GLU A 245 10.00 8.16 -6.02
C GLU A 245 10.64 9.02 -4.93
N LYS A 246 10.29 10.31 -4.89
CA LYS A 246 10.78 11.23 -3.87
C LYS A 246 10.45 10.76 -2.46
N LEU A 247 9.23 10.28 -2.24
CA LEU A 247 8.80 9.75 -0.96
C LEU A 247 9.52 8.45 -0.60
N LEU A 248 9.78 7.55 -1.57
CA LEU A 248 10.59 6.35 -1.35
C LEU A 248 12.00 6.71 -0.86
N GLN A 249 12.62 7.73 -1.45
CA GLN A 249 13.92 8.25 -1.03
C GLN A 249 13.86 8.86 0.37
N GLU A 250 12.86 9.72 0.64
CA GLU A 250 12.67 10.37 1.94
C GLU A 250 12.49 9.36 3.08
N TYR A 251 11.77 8.25 2.82
CA TYR A 251 11.48 7.22 3.83
C TYR A 251 12.43 6.03 3.80
N ASN A 252 13.44 6.05 2.91
CA ASN A 252 14.48 5.01 2.76
C ASN A 252 13.92 3.63 2.39
N PHE A 253 12.94 3.57 1.48
CA PHE A 253 12.41 2.33 0.90
C PHE A 253 13.22 1.94 -0.36
N THR A 254 14.46 1.48 -0.17
CA THR A 254 15.43 1.21 -1.25
C THR A 254 14.98 0.13 -2.22
N ASP A 255 14.39 -0.96 -1.71
CA ASP A 255 13.94 -2.08 -2.55
C ASP A 255 12.79 -1.67 -3.51
N TYR A 256 11.85 -0.86 -3.01
CA TYR A 256 10.77 -0.31 -3.84
C TYR A 256 11.28 0.71 -4.87
N LEU A 257 12.34 1.46 -4.53
CA LEU A 257 12.99 2.38 -5.44
C LEU A 257 13.68 1.64 -6.58
N GLU A 258 14.35 0.53 -6.27
CA GLU A 258 14.97 -0.34 -7.28
C GLU A 258 13.92 -0.95 -8.22
N VAL A 259 12.82 -1.47 -7.70
CA VAL A 259 11.69 -1.98 -8.50
C VAL A 259 11.08 -0.89 -9.38
N LEU A 260 10.92 0.34 -8.84
CA LEU A 260 10.40 1.46 -9.63
C LEU A 260 11.29 1.75 -10.83
N HIS A 261 12.61 1.84 -10.64
CA HIS A 261 13.55 2.21 -11.70
C HIS A 261 13.82 1.08 -12.69
N ASN A 262 13.91 -0.16 -12.22
CA ASN A 262 14.27 -1.29 -13.07
C ASN A 262 13.07 -1.92 -13.79
N GLN A 263 11.85 -1.81 -13.22
CA GLN A 263 10.67 -2.49 -13.76
C GLN A 263 9.57 -1.50 -14.15
N HIS A 264 9.06 -0.68 -13.23
CA HIS A 264 7.87 0.13 -13.49
C HIS A 264 8.10 1.24 -14.53
N ILE A 265 9.18 2.01 -14.40
CA ILE A 265 9.48 3.09 -15.36
C ILE A 265 9.79 2.53 -16.75
N PRO A 266 10.67 1.51 -16.94
CA PRO A 266 10.88 0.87 -18.23
C PRO A 266 9.59 0.29 -18.84
N PHE A 267 8.75 -0.36 -18.04
CA PHE A 267 7.45 -0.88 -18.49
C PHE A 267 6.56 0.23 -19.06
N ILE A 268 6.41 1.34 -18.32
CA ILE A 268 5.59 2.48 -18.75
C ILE A 268 6.17 3.09 -20.04
N ASN A 269 7.49 3.27 -20.10
CA ASN A 269 8.16 3.79 -21.29
C ASN A 269 7.96 2.88 -22.51
N ASN A 270 8.01 1.56 -22.32
CA ASN A 270 7.73 0.58 -23.37
C ASN A 270 6.28 0.60 -23.83
N ILE A 271 5.32 0.78 -22.91
CA ILE A 271 3.90 0.94 -23.27
C ILE A 271 3.70 2.14 -24.20
N TRP A 272 4.34 3.27 -23.90
CA TRP A 272 4.19 4.55 -24.59
C TRP A 272 5.21 4.79 -25.73
N GLY A 273 6.13 3.84 -26.00
CA GLY A 273 7.15 3.98 -27.04
C GLY A 273 8.14 5.10 -26.76
N LYS A 274 8.48 5.30 -25.49
CA LYS A 274 9.42 6.33 -25.04
C LYS A 274 10.84 5.78 -24.79
N THR A 275 11.03 4.47 -24.82
CA THR A 275 12.34 3.82 -24.77
C THR A 275 13.01 3.90 -26.14
N THR A 276 14.28 4.22 -26.18
CA THR A 276 15.07 4.35 -27.44
C THR A 276 15.92 3.12 -27.73
N SER A 277 16.34 2.39 -26.68
CA SER A 277 17.16 1.18 -26.79
C SER A 277 16.94 0.23 -25.63
N SER A 278 16.99 -1.09 -25.88
CA SER A 278 16.97 -2.10 -24.82
C SER A 278 18.20 -2.06 -23.92
N GLU A 279 19.30 -1.46 -24.37
CA GLU A 279 20.52 -1.32 -23.57
C GLU A 279 20.36 -0.35 -22.38
N GLU A 280 19.37 0.54 -22.43
CA GLU A 280 19.02 1.45 -21.34
C GLU A 280 18.21 0.79 -20.22
N ILE A 281 17.73 -0.45 -20.43
CA ILE A 281 16.89 -1.20 -19.51
C ILE A 281 17.76 -2.20 -18.75
N ASN A 282 17.60 -2.31 -17.43
CA ASN A 282 18.31 -3.31 -16.63
C ASN A 282 17.54 -4.63 -16.53
N ASP A 283 16.23 -4.57 -16.35
CA ASP A 283 15.38 -5.76 -16.18
C ASP A 283 15.24 -6.53 -17.49
N ILE A 284 15.54 -7.84 -17.46
CA ILE A 284 15.54 -8.70 -18.65
C ILE A 284 14.14 -8.88 -19.24
N SER A 285 13.10 -8.87 -18.41
CA SER A 285 11.71 -8.96 -18.86
C SER A 285 11.30 -7.71 -19.64
N GLU A 286 11.72 -6.53 -19.16
CA GLU A 286 11.43 -5.26 -19.82
C GLU A 286 12.32 -5.03 -21.06
N LYS A 287 13.54 -5.59 -21.10
CA LYS A 287 14.32 -5.70 -22.36
C LYS A 287 13.55 -6.51 -23.40
N ALA A 288 13.03 -7.68 -22.99
CA ALA A 288 12.22 -8.51 -23.87
C ALA A 288 10.96 -7.79 -24.36
N HIS A 289 10.29 -7.03 -23.50
CA HIS A 289 9.13 -6.21 -23.85
C HIS A 289 9.48 -5.18 -24.97
N PHE A 290 10.57 -4.45 -24.79
CA PHE A 290 11.04 -3.49 -25.79
C PHE A 290 11.34 -4.16 -27.13
N GLU A 291 12.17 -5.24 -27.11
CA GLU A 291 12.55 -5.96 -28.32
C GLU A 291 11.35 -6.60 -29.02
N ALA A 292 10.38 -7.14 -28.28
CA ALA A 292 9.15 -7.70 -28.85
C ALA A 292 8.32 -6.65 -29.60
N LYS A 293 8.29 -5.41 -29.10
CA LYS A 293 7.38 -4.37 -29.59
C LYS A 293 8.05 -3.45 -30.63
N TYR A 294 9.32 -3.14 -30.43
CA TYR A 294 10.03 -2.12 -31.20
C TYR A 294 11.37 -2.55 -31.80
N GLY A 295 11.94 -3.68 -31.33
CA GLY A 295 13.27 -4.13 -31.69
C GLY A 295 13.31 -5.47 -32.43
N ASP A 296 14.28 -6.32 -32.05
CA ASP A 296 14.50 -7.64 -32.63
C ASP A 296 13.69 -8.72 -31.90
N LYS A 297 12.69 -9.26 -32.56
CA LYS A 297 11.81 -10.30 -32.02
C LYS A 297 12.55 -11.59 -31.62
N LYS A 298 13.66 -11.92 -32.28
CA LYS A 298 14.49 -13.10 -31.92
C LYS A 298 15.19 -12.86 -30.60
N ARG A 299 15.77 -11.67 -30.38
CA ARG A 299 16.34 -11.29 -29.08
C ARG A 299 15.30 -11.30 -27.98
N ALA A 300 14.06 -10.85 -28.25
CA ALA A 300 12.99 -10.92 -27.28
C ALA A 300 12.71 -12.36 -26.81
N ILE A 301 12.65 -13.31 -27.77
CA ILE A 301 12.45 -14.73 -27.47
C ILE A 301 13.64 -15.30 -26.68
N GLU A 302 14.87 -14.96 -27.05
CA GLU A 302 16.09 -15.37 -26.33
C GLU A 302 16.06 -14.91 -24.86
N PHE A 303 15.71 -13.66 -24.61
CA PHE A 303 15.57 -13.13 -23.24
C PHE A 303 14.48 -13.88 -22.44
N LEU A 304 13.37 -14.26 -23.08
CA LEU A 304 12.23 -14.93 -22.43
C LEU A 304 12.44 -16.43 -22.20
N ASN A 305 13.37 -17.07 -22.89
CA ASN A 305 13.58 -18.52 -22.77
C ASN A 305 14.13 -18.99 -21.42
N ASN A 306 14.85 -18.10 -20.73
CA ASN A 306 15.58 -18.43 -19.50
C ASN A 306 14.94 -17.85 -18.22
N ILE A 307 13.71 -17.36 -18.31
CA ILE A 307 13.01 -16.77 -17.18
C ILE A 307 11.61 -17.39 -17.01
N GLU A 308 11.13 -17.43 -15.76
CA GLU A 308 9.83 -17.99 -15.41
C GLU A 308 8.69 -17.36 -16.21
N GLU A 309 7.70 -18.18 -16.60
CA GLU A 309 6.53 -17.70 -17.33
C GLU A 309 5.54 -16.94 -16.44
N THR A 310 5.36 -15.66 -16.72
CA THR A 310 4.35 -14.80 -16.09
C THR A 310 3.31 -14.31 -17.13
N PRO A 311 2.14 -13.76 -16.72
CA PRO A 311 1.20 -13.17 -17.68
C PRO A 311 1.84 -12.10 -18.57
N PHE A 312 2.72 -11.24 -18.02
CA PHE A 312 3.44 -10.23 -18.78
C PHE A 312 4.40 -10.85 -19.81
N ARG A 313 5.16 -11.87 -19.41
CA ARG A 313 6.13 -12.53 -20.29
C ARG A 313 5.44 -13.33 -21.41
N LEU A 314 4.26 -13.91 -21.13
CA LEU A 314 3.40 -14.47 -22.18
C LEU A 314 2.91 -13.41 -23.17
N TYR A 315 2.54 -12.23 -22.68
CA TYR A 315 2.15 -11.11 -23.52
C TYR A 315 3.32 -10.67 -24.42
N TYR A 316 4.53 -10.49 -23.86
CA TYR A 316 5.71 -10.13 -24.64
C TYR A 316 6.07 -11.19 -25.68
N ARG A 317 6.01 -12.46 -25.30
CA ARG A 317 6.26 -13.59 -26.21
C ARG A 317 5.22 -13.64 -27.32
N GLY A 318 3.95 -13.46 -27.00
CA GLY A 318 2.87 -13.42 -27.97
C GLY A 318 3.04 -12.32 -29.02
N ILE A 319 3.58 -11.15 -28.63
CA ILE A 319 3.95 -10.08 -29.58
C ILE A 319 5.15 -10.50 -30.43
N ALA A 320 6.23 -11.04 -29.82
CA ALA A 320 7.45 -11.40 -30.52
C ALA A 320 7.22 -12.52 -31.54
N GLU A 321 6.46 -13.56 -31.20
CA GLU A 321 6.14 -14.70 -32.05
C GLU A 321 4.95 -14.43 -32.99
N ASN A 322 4.24 -13.30 -32.80
CA ASN A 322 2.97 -13.01 -33.45
C ASN A 322 1.94 -14.15 -33.25
N ASP A 323 1.92 -14.71 -32.03
CA ASP A 323 1.06 -15.84 -31.66
C ASP A 323 -0.12 -15.39 -30.80
N PRO A 324 -1.34 -15.31 -31.39
CA PRO A 324 -2.54 -14.92 -30.67
C PRO A 324 -2.94 -15.93 -29.58
N THR A 325 -2.49 -17.17 -29.64
CA THR A 325 -2.73 -18.20 -28.60
C THR A 325 -1.98 -17.86 -27.32
N LEU A 326 -0.75 -17.36 -27.42
CA LEU A 326 0.03 -16.88 -26.28
C LEU A 326 -0.59 -15.62 -25.67
N LEU A 327 -1.09 -14.71 -26.50
CA LEU A 327 -1.84 -13.52 -26.03
C LEU A 327 -3.11 -13.92 -25.28
N LEU A 328 -3.85 -14.92 -25.79
CA LEU A 328 -5.04 -15.44 -25.11
C LEU A 328 -4.68 -16.09 -23.76
N LYS A 329 -3.60 -16.87 -23.70
CA LYS A 329 -3.09 -17.43 -22.43
C LYS A 329 -2.72 -16.32 -21.44
N SER A 330 -2.09 -15.25 -21.90
CA SER A 330 -1.76 -14.08 -21.07
C SER A 330 -3.04 -13.44 -20.51
N LEU A 331 -4.03 -13.15 -21.36
CA LEU A 331 -5.32 -12.61 -20.98
C LEU A 331 -5.98 -13.45 -19.88
N VAL A 332 -6.13 -14.75 -20.12
CA VAL A 332 -6.74 -15.69 -19.16
C VAL A 332 -5.98 -15.71 -17.83
N LYS A 333 -4.64 -15.70 -17.87
CA LYS A 333 -3.84 -15.68 -16.63
C LYS A 333 -4.01 -14.38 -15.85
N PHE A 334 -4.05 -13.21 -16.50
CA PHE A 334 -4.35 -11.93 -15.85
C PHE A 334 -5.73 -11.95 -15.19
N ILE A 335 -6.77 -12.37 -15.90
CA ILE A 335 -8.13 -12.47 -15.36
C ILE A 335 -8.19 -13.43 -14.16
N LYS A 336 -7.58 -14.64 -14.27
CA LYS A 336 -7.52 -15.60 -13.15
C LYS A 336 -6.78 -15.05 -11.92
N GLN A 337 -5.80 -14.15 -12.13
CA GLN A 337 -5.11 -13.45 -11.05
C GLN A 337 -5.93 -12.27 -10.50
N GLY A 338 -7.11 -11.99 -11.06
CA GLY A 338 -7.93 -10.84 -10.69
C GLY A 338 -7.32 -9.50 -11.13
N ASN A 339 -6.45 -9.50 -12.13
CA ASN A 339 -5.76 -8.31 -12.60
C ASN A 339 -6.31 -7.86 -13.96
N LYS A 340 -7.54 -7.37 -13.95
CA LYS A 340 -8.25 -6.90 -15.15
C LYS A 340 -7.57 -5.68 -15.77
N PHE A 341 -6.93 -4.85 -14.96
CA PHE A 341 -6.20 -3.66 -15.40
C PHE A 341 -5.11 -4.00 -16.42
N TYR A 342 -4.21 -4.94 -16.11
CA TYR A 342 -3.16 -5.35 -17.04
C TYR A 342 -3.64 -6.35 -18.10
N ALA A 343 -4.77 -7.03 -17.88
CA ALA A 343 -5.42 -7.85 -18.90
C ALA A 343 -5.80 -7.05 -20.16
N LYS A 344 -5.94 -5.71 -20.03
CA LYS A 344 -6.13 -4.78 -21.15
C LYS A 344 -5.02 -4.90 -22.21
N LEU A 345 -3.77 -5.20 -21.83
CA LEU A 345 -2.64 -5.29 -22.76
C LEU A 345 -2.82 -6.38 -23.83
N PRO A 346 -3.00 -7.67 -23.50
CA PRO A 346 -3.29 -8.69 -24.51
C PRO A 346 -4.67 -8.51 -25.13
N TYR A 347 -5.67 -8.02 -24.37
CA TYR A 347 -6.99 -7.75 -24.88
C TYR A 347 -6.99 -6.75 -26.06
N ASP A 348 -6.30 -5.62 -25.96
CA ASP A 348 -6.25 -4.59 -26.99
C ASP A 348 -5.67 -5.11 -28.33
N ILE A 349 -4.83 -6.15 -28.29
CA ILE A 349 -4.34 -6.82 -29.50
C ILE A 349 -5.35 -7.83 -30.02
N LEU A 350 -5.88 -8.68 -29.13
CA LEU A 350 -6.82 -9.75 -29.47
C LEU A 350 -8.16 -9.21 -30.00
N ALA A 351 -8.63 -8.09 -29.50
CA ALA A 351 -9.84 -7.42 -29.96
C ALA A 351 -9.79 -6.98 -31.44
N LYS A 352 -8.58 -6.90 -32.00
CA LYS A 352 -8.35 -6.61 -33.44
C LYS A 352 -8.18 -7.88 -34.28
N ASN A 353 -8.18 -9.06 -33.68
CA ASN A 353 -8.01 -10.33 -34.37
C ASN A 353 -9.38 -10.88 -34.77
N GLU A 354 -9.62 -11.06 -36.08
CA GLU A 354 -10.92 -11.50 -36.65
C GLU A 354 -11.44 -12.81 -36.04
N LYS A 355 -10.56 -13.71 -35.58
CA LYS A 355 -10.95 -15.04 -35.07
C LYS A 355 -11.12 -15.10 -33.56
N LEU A 356 -10.50 -14.16 -32.82
CA LEU A 356 -10.42 -14.22 -31.36
C LEU A 356 -11.05 -13.02 -30.66
N SER A 357 -11.52 -12.01 -31.42
CA SER A 357 -12.12 -10.79 -30.85
C SER A 357 -13.29 -11.11 -29.91
N ASP A 358 -14.22 -11.98 -30.34
CA ASP A 358 -15.41 -12.30 -29.54
C ASP A 358 -15.04 -13.03 -28.25
N ILE A 359 -14.08 -13.98 -28.33
CA ILE A 359 -13.56 -14.68 -27.16
C ILE A 359 -12.84 -13.73 -26.20
N ALA A 360 -12.04 -12.81 -26.75
CA ALA A 360 -11.35 -11.83 -25.94
C ALA A 360 -12.34 -10.87 -25.24
N HIS A 361 -13.40 -10.44 -25.94
CA HIS A 361 -14.47 -9.64 -25.36
C HIS A 361 -15.17 -10.36 -24.21
N LEU A 362 -15.59 -11.60 -24.44
CA LEU A 362 -16.24 -12.42 -23.41
C LEU A 362 -15.37 -12.55 -22.16
N LEU A 363 -14.10 -12.86 -22.32
CA LEU A 363 -13.18 -13.05 -21.20
C LEU A 363 -12.85 -11.74 -20.44
N TYR A 364 -12.86 -10.61 -21.14
CA TYR A 364 -12.47 -9.35 -20.53
C TYR A 364 -13.63 -8.63 -19.84
N TYR A 365 -14.86 -8.75 -20.35
CA TYR A 365 -16.01 -8.00 -19.83
C TYR A 365 -16.95 -8.83 -18.93
N ASP A 366 -16.98 -10.15 -19.07
CA ASP A 366 -17.73 -11.07 -18.19
C ASP A 366 -16.88 -11.52 -16.99
#